data_0fa6f38563dc042565f4aec621bf06b7
#
_entry.id   0fa6f38563dc042565f4aec621bf06b7
#
_cell.length_a   1.000
_cell.length_b   1.000
_cell.length_c   1.000
_cell.angle_alpha   90.00
_cell.angle_beta   90.00
_cell.angle_gamma   90.00
#
_symmetry.space_group_name_H-M   'P 1'
#
loop_
_entity.id
_entity.type
_entity.pdbx_description
1 polymer ?
#
loop_
_entity_poly.entity_id
_entity_poly.type
_entity_poly.pdbx_seq_one_letter_code
_entity_poly.pdbx_strand_id
1 'polypeptide(L)'
;MRKVLKYLMLLLLIFLCGSGLGTSNVESLIHEWAGILLFLLVLIHLIQNRKWFKTLIKGKYNDNRLITTIIDLTLIILLILIAISSLVISRFIFKNINIIDVLLARRIHLALTAWLFIICSIHYGMHLHLDKKYNIFNWIIIIIGLVSCIYTRFYERLFLINEFPYMPFEESWKLYILNLFICLSFVLLGIECNKFMKKIKKKDK
;
A
#
# COMPACT_ATOMS: atom_id res chain seq x y z
N MET A 1 18.18 9.12 8.39
CA MET A 1 17.98 8.66 7.01
C MET A 1 16.94 7.55 6.85
N ARG A 2 17.06 6.35 7.46
CA ARG A 2 16.09 5.23 7.30
C ARG A 2 14.65 5.55 7.72
N LYS A 3 14.43 6.32 8.79
CA LYS A 3 13.08 6.72 9.23
C LYS A 3 12.41 7.68 8.24
N VAL A 4 13.16 8.68 7.76
CA VAL A 4 12.67 9.67 6.78
C VAL A 4 12.25 8.99 5.49
N LEU A 5 13.04 8.03 4.98
CA LEU A 5 12.70 7.24 3.79
C LEU A 5 11.35 6.53 3.94
N LYS A 6 11.08 5.89 5.09
CA LYS A 6 9.82 5.18 5.34
C LYS A 6 8.61 6.13 5.36
N TYR A 7 8.74 7.29 6.02
CA TYR A 7 7.67 8.29 6.03
C TYR A 7 7.40 8.86 4.63
N LEU A 8 8.46 9.13 3.86
CA LEU A 8 8.32 9.64 2.50
C LEU A 8 7.62 8.63 1.59
N MET A 9 7.99 7.35 1.67
CA MET A 9 7.31 6.28 0.91
C MET A 9 5.83 6.18 1.29
N LEU A 10 5.49 6.26 2.58
CA LEU A 10 4.09 6.19 3.02
C LEU A 10 3.28 7.40 2.54
N LEU A 11 3.83 8.61 2.63
CA LEU A 11 3.18 9.83 2.13
C LEU A 11 2.95 9.77 0.62
N LEU A 12 3.96 9.32 -0.15
CA LEU A 12 3.83 9.12 -1.60
C LEU A 12 2.77 8.07 -1.93
N LEU A 13 2.68 6.99 -1.17
CA LEU A 13 1.67 5.97 -1.38
C LEU A 13 0.25 6.52 -1.16
N ILE A 14 0.03 7.30 -0.10
CA ILE A 14 -1.26 7.97 0.17
C ILE A 14 -1.60 8.94 -0.97
N PHE A 15 -0.61 9.72 -1.41
CA PHE A 15 -0.76 10.65 -2.54
C PHE A 15 -1.15 9.91 -3.83
N LEU A 16 -0.43 8.84 -4.19
CA LEU A 16 -0.68 8.07 -5.40
C LEU A 16 -2.07 7.40 -5.40
N CYS A 17 -2.54 6.93 -4.26
CA CYS A 17 -3.89 6.38 -4.14
C CYS A 17 -5.01 7.40 -4.38
N GLY A 18 -4.75 8.69 -4.16
CA GLY A 18 -5.69 9.79 -4.41
C GLY A 18 -5.56 10.37 -5.83
N SER A 19 -4.33 10.57 -6.32
CA SER A 19 -4.05 11.29 -7.57
C SER A 19 -4.31 10.50 -8.85
N GLY A 20 -4.25 9.18 -8.79
CA GLY A 20 -4.39 8.31 -9.98
C GLY A 20 -5.78 8.30 -10.62
N LEU A 21 -6.72 8.97 -10.02
CA LEU A 21 -8.12 9.05 -10.43
C LEU A 21 -8.47 10.44 -11.00
N GLY A 22 -7.48 11.34 -11.07
CA GLY A 22 -7.65 12.67 -11.65
C GLY A 22 -7.90 12.63 -13.15
N THR A 23 -8.68 13.60 -13.62
CA THR A 23 -9.08 13.73 -15.03
C THR A 23 -8.15 14.61 -15.84
N SER A 24 -7.31 15.41 -15.19
CA SER A 24 -6.43 16.36 -15.86
C SER A 24 -5.12 15.72 -16.33
N ASN A 25 -4.58 16.21 -17.45
CA ASN A 25 -3.28 15.76 -17.96
C ASN A 25 -2.14 16.06 -16.98
N VAL A 26 -2.25 17.18 -16.23
CA VAL A 26 -1.23 17.58 -15.23
C VAL A 26 -1.23 16.61 -14.07
N GLU A 27 -2.39 16.21 -13.55
CA GLU A 27 -2.49 15.21 -12.46
C GLU A 27 -1.93 13.86 -12.90
N SER A 28 -2.23 13.42 -14.13
CA SER A 28 -1.70 12.19 -14.68
C SER A 28 -0.17 12.23 -14.79
N LEU A 29 0.42 13.34 -15.24
CA LEU A 29 1.86 13.51 -15.33
C LEU A 29 2.53 13.49 -13.94
N ILE A 30 1.93 14.17 -12.97
CA ILE A 30 2.42 14.19 -11.59
C ILE A 30 2.33 12.78 -10.98
N HIS A 31 1.26 12.05 -11.25
CA HIS A 31 1.10 10.66 -10.80
C HIS A 31 2.19 9.74 -11.36
N GLU A 32 2.49 9.83 -12.66
CA GLU A 32 3.56 9.03 -13.28
C GLU A 32 4.92 9.30 -12.65
N TRP A 33 5.30 10.57 -12.46
CA TRP A 33 6.55 10.94 -11.80
C TRP A 33 6.61 10.52 -10.33
N ALA A 34 5.53 10.70 -9.59
CA ALA A 34 5.44 10.26 -8.20
C ALA A 34 5.54 8.73 -8.07
N GLY A 35 4.96 7.99 -9.04
CA GLY A 35 5.08 6.53 -9.12
C GLY A 35 6.52 6.07 -9.34
N ILE A 36 7.24 6.70 -10.27
CA ILE A 36 8.67 6.43 -10.50
C ILE A 36 9.48 6.74 -9.24
N LEU A 37 9.22 7.89 -8.60
CA LEU A 37 9.92 8.26 -7.37
C LEU A 37 9.67 7.23 -6.27
N LEU A 38 8.42 6.80 -6.07
CA LEU A 38 8.10 5.75 -5.09
C LEU A 38 8.85 4.47 -5.40
N PHE A 39 8.87 4.02 -6.66
CA PHE A 39 9.58 2.82 -7.09
C PHE A 39 11.08 2.91 -6.75
N LEU A 40 11.73 4.02 -7.06
CA LEU A 40 13.15 4.25 -6.74
C LEU A 40 13.41 4.24 -5.23
N LEU A 41 12.54 4.87 -4.44
CA LEU A 41 12.66 4.88 -2.98
C LEU A 41 12.49 3.46 -2.39
N VAL A 42 11.59 2.65 -2.95
CA VAL A 42 11.44 1.24 -2.54
C VAL A 42 12.67 0.43 -2.92
N LEU A 43 13.28 0.64 -4.09
CA LEU A 43 14.56 0.00 -4.45
C LEU A 43 15.65 0.34 -3.44
N ILE A 44 15.78 1.61 -3.05
CA ILE A 44 16.72 2.05 -2.01
C ILE A 44 16.41 1.34 -0.68
N HIS A 45 15.13 1.22 -0.32
CA HIS A 45 14.70 0.52 0.88
C HIS A 45 15.10 -0.97 0.85
N LEU A 46 14.90 -1.65 -0.27
CA LEU A 46 15.30 -3.05 -0.47
C LEU A 46 16.83 -3.23 -0.37
N ILE A 47 17.61 -2.33 -1.00
CA ILE A 47 19.08 -2.34 -0.93
C ILE A 47 19.54 -2.14 0.53
N GLN A 48 18.93 -1.23 1.28
CA GLN A 48 19.23 -1.02 2.70
C GLN A 48 18.92 -2.25 3.56
N ASN A 49 17.95 -3.08 3.14
CA ASN A 49 17.54 -4.29 3.81
C ASN A 49 18.06 -5.57 3.15
N ARG A 50 19.11 -5.49 2.30
CA ARG A 50 19.67 -6.64 1.55
C ARG A 50 20.03 -7.85 2.41
N LYS A 51 20.32 -7.66 3.70
CA LYS A 51 20.58 -8.76 4.63
C LYS A 51 19.37 -9.66 4.82
N TRP A 52 18.15 -9.13 4.71
CA TRP A 52 16.91 -9.87 4.79
C TRP A 52 16.83 -10.97 3.71
N PHE A 53 17.19 -10.65 2.46
CA PHE A 53 17.22 -11.62 1.36
C PHE A 53 18.16 -12.82 1.66
N LYS A 54 19.31 -12.56 2.31
CA LYS A 54 20.25 -13.62 2.69
C LYS A 54 19.70 -14.53 3.78
N THR A 55 18.73 -14.06 4.53
CA THR A 55 18.13 -14.82 5.63
C THR A 55 16.87 -15.58 5.20
N LEU A 56 16.30 -15.31 4.01
CA LEU A 56 15.08 -15.98 3.52
C LEU A 56 15.19 -17.50 3.53
N ILE A 57 16.35 -18.03 3.12
CA ILE A 57 16.58 -19.49 2.98
C ILE A 57 17.25 -20.08 4.22
N LYS A 58 17.64 -19.25 5.20
CA LYS A 58 18.44 -19.68 6.35
C LYS A 58 17.68 -19.62 7.66
N GLY A 59 17.90 -20.63 8.52
CA GLY A 59 17.39 -20.68 9.89
C GLY A 59 15.96 -21.21 10.00
N LYS A 60 15.51 -21.43 11.24
CA LYS A 60 14.15 -21.92 11.53
C LYS A 60 13.13 -20.81 11.39
N TYR A 61 12.02 -21.11 10.72
CA TYR A 61 10.87 -20.23 10.64
C TYR A 61 9.97 -20.46 11.86
N ASN A 62 9.70 -19.40 12.60
CA ASN A 62 8.59 -19.34 13.54
C ASN A 62 7.44 -18.57 12.88
N ASP A 63 6.23 -18.65 13.44
CA ASP A 63 5.01 -18.07 12.87
C ASP A 63 5.16 -16.57 12.58
N ASN A 64 5.76 -15.80 13.49
CA ASN A 64 5.98 -14.37 13.29
C ASN A 64 6.87 -14.09 12.09
N ARG A 65 7.94 -14.85 11.92
CA ARG A 65 8.85 -14.69 10.79
C ARG A 65 8.19 -15.14 9.49
N LEU A 66 7.39 -16.21 9.54
CA LEU A 66 6.64 -16.69 8.38
C LEU A 66 5.68 -15.63 7.87
N ILE A 67 4.83 -15.08 8.75
CA ILE A 67 3.83 -14.06 8.40
C ILE A 67 4.50 -12.80 7.85
N THR A 68 5.54 -12.29 8.53
CA THR A 68 6.26 -11.10 8.03
C THR A 68 6.92 -11.35 6.68
N THR A 69 7.51 -12.53 6.48
CA THR A 69 8.14 -12.89 5.20
C THR A 69 7.11 -12.99 4.07
N ILE A 70 5.92 -13.57 4.32
CA ILE A 70 4.84 -13.63 3.33
C ILE A 70 4.39 -12.22 2.95
N ILE A 71 4.18 -11.33 3.92
CA ILE A 71 3.79 -9.94 3.66
C ILE A 71 4.85 -9.22 2.83
N ASP A 72 6.13 -9.35 3.20
CA ASP A 72 7.24 -8.70 2.50
C ASP A 72 7.37 -9.19 1.05
N LEU A 73 7.25 -10.50 0.82
CA LEU A 73 7.27 -11.07 -0.55
C LEU A 73 6.06 -10.63 -1.36
N THR A 74 4.87 -10.60 -0.75
CA THR A 74 3.65 -10.12 -1.41
C THR A 74 3.80 -8.67 -1.85
N LEU A 75 4.37 -7.79 -1.00
CA LEU A 75 4.63 -6.39 -1.35
C LEU A 75 5.59 -6.26 -2.53
N ILE A 76 6.65 -7.08 -2.58
CA ILE A 76 7.60 -7.08 -3.69
C ILE A 76 6.91 -7.52 -4.99
N ILE A 77 6.12 -8.59 -4.95
CA ILE A 77 5.38 -9.09 -6.13
C ILE A 77 4.39 -8.03 -6.61
N LEU A 78 3.60 -7.44 -5.71
CA LEU A 78 2.66 -6.38 -6.06
C LEU A 78 3.37 -5.19 -6.71
N LEU A 79 4.50 -4.75 -6.16
CA LEU A 79 5.27 -3.65 -6.73
C LEU A 79 5.75 -3.93 -8.16
N ILE A 80 6.23 -5.14 -8.42
CA ILE A 80 6.68 -5.55 -9.76
C ILE A 80 5.50 -5.55 -10.75
N LEU A 81 4.36 -6.12 -10.36
CA LEU A 81 3.17 -6.18 -11.22
C LEU A 81 2.59 -4.78 -11.47
N ILE A 82 2.61 -3.90 -10.47
CA ILE A 82 2.21 -2.49 -10.62
C ILE A 82 3.16 -1.77 -11.58
N ALA A 83 4.46 -1.98 -11.47
CA ALA A 83 5.42 -1.38 -12.39
C ALA A 83 5.17 -1.83 -13.83
N ILE A 84 4.94 -3.12 -14.06
CA ILE A 84 4.63 -3.64 -15.41
C ILE A 84 3.34 -3.03 -15.96
N SER A 85 2.25 -3.01 -15.18
CA SER A 85 0.99 -2.41 -15.60
C SER A 85 1.11 -0.90 -15.85
N SER A 86 1.93 -0.20 -15.05
CA SER A 86 2.20 1.23 -15.21
C SER A 86 2.88 1.56 -16.55
N LEU A 87 3.83 0.71 -17.01
CA LEU A 87 4.49 0.90 -18.31
C LEU A 87 3.48 0.91 -19.45
N VAL A 88 2.46 0.04 -19.38
CA VAL A 88 1.44 -0.09 -20.44
C VAL A 88 0.46 1.10 -20.44
N ILE A 89 0.06 1.58 -19.25
CA ILE A 89 -0.94 2.67 -19.12
C ILE A 89 -0.32 4.07 -19.14
N SER A 90 1.02 4.18 -19.14
CA SER A 90 1.71 5.47 -19.15
C SER A 90 1.40 6.27 -20.39
N ARG A 91 1.02 7.54 -20.20
CA ARG A 91 0.67 8.46 -21.28
C ARG A 91 1.81 9.41 -21.67
N PHE A 92 2.71 9.69 -20.74
CA PHE A 92 3.71 10.75 -20.88
C PHE A 92 5.14 10.21 -20.95
N ILE A 93 5.52 9.29 -20.05
CA ILE A 93 6.90 8.87 -19.85
C ILE A 93 7.23 7.65 -20.71
N PHE A 94 6.41 6.61 -20.68
CA PHE A 94 6.63 5.34 -21.39
C PHE A 94 5.60 5.15 -22.51
N LYS A 95 5.65 6.02 -23.52
CA LYS A 95 4.72 5.97 -24.66
C LYS A 95 4.92 4.70 -25.49
N ASN A 96 3.81 4.14 -25.99
CA ASN A 96 3.79 3.06 -26.98
C ASN A 96 4.31 1.67 -26.53
N ILE A 97 4.25 1.35 -25.26
CA ILE A 97 4.54 -0.01 -24.78
C ILE A 97 3.24 -0.83 -24.80
N ASN A 98 3.05 -1.64 -25.84
CA ASN A 98 1.87 -2.46 -26.05
C ASN A 98 2.17 -3.94 -25.77
N ILE A 99 2.27 -4.31 -24.48
CA ILE A 99 2.50 -5.70 -24.05
C ILE A 99 1.16 -6.43 -23.86
N ILE A 100 0.15 -5.72 -23.32
CA ILE A 100 -1.21 -6.21 -23.06
C ILE A 100 -2.21 -5.10 -23.40
N ASP A 101 -3.49 -5.45 -23.44
CA ASP A 101 -4.58 -4.48 -23.64
C ASP A 101 -4.55 -3.40 -22.54
N VAL A 102 -4.66 -2.13 -22.95
CA VAL A 102 -4.55 -0.96 -22.06
C VAL A 102 -5.67 -0.93 -21.01
N LEU A 103 -6.89 -1.36 -21.39
CA LEU A 103 -8.03 -1.39 -20.46
C LEU A 103 -7.81 -2.44 -19.38
N LEU A 104 -7.35 -3.63 -19.79
CA LEU A 104 -6.99 -4.70 -18.86
C LEU A 104 -5.84 -4.29 -17.94
N ALA A 105 -4.77 -3.66 -18.48
CA ALA A 105 -3.67 -3.14 -17.70
C ALA A 105 -4.13 -2.12 -16.64
N ARG A 106 -5.07 -1.23 -17.00
CA ARG A 106 -5.65 -0.23 -16.09
C ARG A 106 -6.44 -0.90 -14.95
N ARG A 107 -7.28 -1.88 -15.26
CA ARG A 107 -8.03 -2.64 -14.25
C ARG A 107 -7.10 -3.36 -13.28
N ILE A 108 -6.11 -4.05 -13.80
CA ILE A 108 -5.09 -4.74 -12.99
C ILE A 108 -4.34 -3.73 -12.10
N HIS A 109 -3.88 -2.61 -12.66
CA HIS A 109 -3.18 -1.57 -11.92
C HIS A 109 -4.02 -1.04 -10.74
N LEU A 110 -5.29 -0.74 -10.96
CA LEU A 110 -6.20 -0.24 -9.93
C LEU A 110 -6.38 -1.23 -8.78
N ALA A 111 -6.54 -2.53 -9.08
CA ALA A 111 -6.68 -3.54 -8.05
C ALA A 111 -5.38 -3.77 -7.28
N LEU A 112 -4.25 -3.92 -8.00
CA LEU A 112 -2.95 -4.14 -7.37
C LEU A 112 -2.53 -2.98 -6.47
N THR A 113 -2.79 -1.72 -6.89
CA THR A 113 -2.48 -0.54 -6.07
C THR A 113 -3.36 -0.46 -4.82
N ALA A 114 -4.63 -0.86 -4.90
CA ALA A 114 -5.51 -0.94 -3.74
C ALA A 114 -5.03 -2.01 -2.75
N TRP A 115 -4.65 -3.20 -3.21
CA TRP A 115 -4.04 -4.23 -2.37
C TRP A 115 -2.69 -3.82 -1.79
N LEU A 116 -1.82 -3.20 -2.61
CA LEU A 116 -0.54 -2.66 -2.13
C LEU A 116 -0.76 -1.67 -0.99
N PHE A 117 -1.74 -0.78 -1.12
CA PHE A 117 -2.05 0.24 -0.12
C PHE A 117 -2.43 -0.37 1.23
N ILE A 118 -3.33 -1.37 1.23
CA ILE A 118 -3.75 -2.06 2.46
C ILE A 118 -2.57 -2.83 3.08
N ILE A 119 -1.92 -3.69 2.28
CA ILE A 119 -0.86 -4.57 2.79
C ILE A 119 0.35 -3.75 3.27
N CYS A 120 0.70 -2.66 2.56
CA CYS A 120 1.75 -1.75 2.99
C CYS A 120 1.40 -1.03 4.30
N SER A 121 0.14 -0.63 4.49
CA SER A 121 -0.33 -0.03 5.74
C SER A 121 -0.21 -1.01 6.91
N ILE A 122 -0.62 -2.26 6.72
CA ILE A 122 -0.46 -3.33 7.71
C ILE A 122 1.03 -3.58 8.00
N HIS A 123 1.86 -3.74 6.96
CA HIS A 123 3.30 -3.92 7.09
C HIS A 123 3.95 -2.79 7.90
N TYR A 124 3.60 -1.55 7.61
CA TYR A 124 4.08 -0.40 8.36
C TYR A 124 3.66 -0.48 9.84
N GLY A 125 2.40 -0.81 10.11
CA GLY A 125 1.86 -1.00 11.47
C GLY A 125 2.59 -2.10 12.25
N MET A 126 2.91 -3.23 11.61
CA MET A 126 3.64 -4.33 12.24
C MET A 126 5.06 -3.92 12.67
N HIS A 127 5.66 -2.95 12.02
CA HIS A 127 6.98 -2.40 12.39
C HIS A 127 6.91 -1.26 13.43
N LEU A 128 5.71 -0.76 13.77
CA LEU A 128 5.53 0.18 14.84
C LEU A 128 5.45 -0.53 16.20
N HIS A 129 6.30 -0.12 17.13
CA HIS A 129 6.33 -0.65 18.49
C HIS A 129 5.56 0.31 19.40
N LEU A 130 4.25 0.14 19.47
CA LEU A 130 3.39 0.89 20.38
C LEU A 130 2.91 -0.05 21.49
N ASP A 131 3.52 0.06 22.67
CA ASP A 131 3.14 -0.74 23.85
C ASP A 131 1.85 -0.23 24.53
N LYS A 132 1.31 0.92 24.07
CA LYS A 132 0.09 1.51 24.61
C LYS A 132 -1.13 0.62 24.32
N LYS A 133 -2.00 0.45 25.31
CA LYS A 133 -3.31 -0.17 25.14
C LYS A 133 -4.14 0.65 24.15
N TYR A 134 -5.00 -0.02 23.39
CA TYR A 134 -6.01 0.65 22.57
C TYR A 134 -6.87 1.54 23.48
N ASN A 135 -7.01 2.78 23.06
CA ASN A 135 -7.92 3.73 23.68
C ASN A 135 -9.10 4.01 22.73
N ILE A 136 -10.06 4.76 23.18
CA ILE A 136 -11.25 5.13 22.41
C ILE A 136 -10.90 5.80 21.08
N PHE A 137 -9.81 6.58 21.01
CA PHE A 137 -9.35 7.22 19.77
C PHE A 137 -8.95 6.23 18.69
N ASN A 138 -8.31 5.10 19.04
CA ASN A 138 -7.94 4.09 18.06
C ASN A 138 -9.18 3.45 17.44
N TRP A 139 -10.21 3.19 18.22
CA TRP A 139 -11.48 2.68 17.74
C TRP A 139 -12.20 3.67 16.83
N ILE A 140 -12.19 4.96 17.20
CA ILE A 140 -12.75 6.03 16.36
C ILE A 140 -12.04 6.06 14.99
N ILE A 141 -10.70 6.01 14.97
CA ILE A 141 -9.93 6.00 13.71
C ILE A 141 -10.29 4.77 12.86
N ILE A 142 -10.41 3.59 13.47
CA ILE A 142 -10.80 2.36 12.74
C ILE A 142 -12.19 2.52 12.14
N ILE A 143 -13.16 3.01 12.90
CA ILE A 143 -14.52 3.21 12.40
C ILE A 143 -14.54 4.23 11.26
N ILE A 144 -13.88 5.38 11.41
CA ILE A 144 -13.78 6.39 10.35
C ILE A 144 -13.12 5.79 9.10
N GLY A 145 -12.05 5.00 9.24
CA GLY A 145 -11.39 4.34 8.12
C GLY A 145 -12.28 3.35 7.40
N LEU A 146 -13.08 2.54 8.13
CA LEU A 146 -14.05 1.61 7.53
C LEU A 146 -15.18 2.36 6.81
N VAL A 147 -15.72 3.41 7.42
CA VAL A 147 -16.73 4.27 6.78
C VAL A 147 -16.14 4.92 5.53
N SER A 148 -14.90 5.40 5.58
CA SER A 148 -14.18 5.95 4.42
C SER A 148 -14.03 4.92 3.30
N CYS A 149 -13.72 3.67 3.64
CA CYS A 149 -13.61 2.55 2.70
C CYS A 149 -14.93 2.30 1.94
N ILE A 150 -16.05 2.34 2.65
CA ILE A 150 -17.39 2.19 2.07
C ILE A 150 -17.75 3.41 1.24
N TYR A 151 -17.56 4.59 1.77
CA TYR A 151 -17.94 5.86 1.13
C TYR A 151 -17.16 6.12 -0.17
N THR A 152 -15.85 5.81 -0.20
CA THR A 152 -15.02 5.91 -1.41
C THR A 152 -15.20 4.73 -2.36
N ARG A 153 -16.05 3.77 -2.01
CA ARG A 153 -16.22 2.50 -2.74
C ARG A 153 -14.87 1.82 -3.01
N PHE A 154 -13.94 1.91 -2.04
CA PHE A 154 -12.58 1.37 -2.16
C PHE A 154 -12.59 -0.15 -2.42
N TYR A 155 -13.59 -0.85 -1.91
CA TYR A 155 -13.81 -2.29 -2.14
C TYR A 155 -14.00 -2.65 -3.63
N GLU A 156 -14.53 -1.74 -4.45
CA GLU A 156 -14.72 -1.99 -5.88
C GLU A 156 -13.39 -2.15 -6.61
N ARG A 157 -12.38 -1.38 -6.19
CA ARG A 157 -11.02 -1.51 -6.72
C ARG A 157 -10.36 -2.81 -6.25
N LEU A 158 -10.54 -3.20 -4.99
CA LEU A 158 -9.98 -4.42 -4.43
C LEU A 158 -10.47 -5.67 -5.15
N PHE A 159 -11.76 -5.73 -5.47
CA PHE A 159 -12.41 -6.92 -6.01
C PHE A 159 -12.77 -6.81 -7.50
N LEU A 160 -12.33 -5.76 -8.19
CA LEU A 160 -12.61 -5.52 -9.61
C LEU A 160 -14.10 -5.57 -9.95
N ILE A 161 -14.97 -5.11 -9.05
CA ILE A 161 -16.43 -5.17 -9.21
C ILE A 161 -16.87 -4.31 -10.39
N ASN A 162 -16.27 -3.13 -10.56
CA ASN A 162 -16.56 -2.21 -11.66
C ASN A 162 -15.33 -1.98 -12.53
N GLU A 163 -15.53 -1.85 -13.83
CA GLU A 163 -14.45 -1.54 -14.79
C GLU A 163 -13.85 -0.16 -14.54
N PHE A 164 -14.70 0.78 -14.19
CA PHE A 164 -14.32 2.14 -13.82
C PHE A 164 -14.82 2.42 -12.41
N PRO A 165 -13.94 2.48 -11.39
CA PRO A 165 -14.38 2.81 -10.04
C PRO A 165 -15.04 4.18 -10.03
N TYR A 166 -16.23 4.23 -9.45
CA TYR A 166 -16.97 5.45 -9.28
C TYR A 166 -16.19 6.42 -8.39
N MET A 167 -16.09 7.67 -8.85
CA MET A 167 -15.47 8.77 -8.12
C MET A 167 -16.57 9.71 -7.63
N PRO A 168 -16.99 9.62 -6.36
CA PRO A 168 -18.07 10.45 -5.84
C PRO A 168 -17.67 11.92 -5.64
N PHE A 169 -16.43 12.32 -5.95
CA PHE A 169 -15.91 13.62 -5.56
C PHE A 169 -15.33 14.39 -6.73
N GLU A 170 -15.85 15.60 -6.92
CA GLU A 170 -15.26 16.62 -7.76
C GLU A 170 -13.96 17.19 -7.15
N GLU A 171 -13.79 17.08 -5.82
CA GLU A 171 -12.67 17.67 -5.08
C GLU A 171 -11.65 16.61 -4.63
N SER A 172 -10.51 16.54 -5.30
CA SER A 172 -9.44 15.58 -5.03
C SER A 172 -8.93 15.56 -3.59
N TRP A 173 -8.94 16.71 -2.88
CA TRP A 173 -8.45 16.80 -1.51
C TRP A 173 -9.23 15.94 -0.49
N LYS A 174 -10.53 15.77 -0.69
CA LYS A 174 -11.37 14.91 0.15
C LYS A 174 -10.92 13.46 0.09
N LEU A 175 -10.53 13.00 -1.09
CA LEU A 175 -9.99 11.64 -1.28
C LEU A 175 -8.69 11.42 -0.52
N TYR A 176 -7.80 12.40 -0.49
CA TYR A 176 -6.56 12.30 0.28
C TYR A 176 -6.83 12.12 1.78
N ILE A 177 -7.77 12.89 2.34
CA ILE A 177 -8.16 12.76 3.75
C ILE A 177 -8.78 11.40 4.03
N LEU A 178 -9.70 10.94 3.19
CA LEU A 178 -10.36 9.64 3.36
C LEU A 178 -9.35 8.49 3.23
N ASN A 179 -8.46 8.55 2.26
CA ASN A 179 -7.38 7.56 2.12
C ASN A 179 -6.41 7.58 3.31
N LEU A 180 -6.16 8.75 3.91
CA LEU A 180 -5.37 8.83 5.14
C LEU A 180 -6.04 8.04 6.28
N PHE A 181 -7.36 8.18 6.47
CA PHE A 181 -8.08 7.41 7.50
C PHE A 181 -8.12 5.92 7.19
N ILE A 182 -8.27 5.52 5.92
CA ILE A 182 -8.14 4.12 5.50
C ILE A 182 -6.75 3.60 5.86
N CYS A 183 -5.68 4.32 5.48
CA CYS A 183 -4.31 3.96 5.83
C CYS A 183 -4.12 3.78 7.33
N LEU A 184 -4.53 4.77 8.13
CA LEU A 184 -4.38 4.74 9.58
C LEU A 184 -5.12 3.56 10.23
N SER A 185 -6.32 3.20 9.74
CA SER A 185 -7.06 2.06 10.26
C SER A 185 -6.32 0.74 10.02
N PHE A 186 -5.76 0.53 8.82
CA PHE A 186 -4.95 -0.66 8.51
C PHE A 186 -3.59 -0.66 9.22
N VAL A 187 -2.99 0.50 9.47
CA VAL A 187 -1.79 0.61 10.33
C VAL A 187 -2.11 0.15 11.75
N LEU A 188 -3.24 0.56 12.32
CA LEU A 188 -3.67 0.12 13.65
C LEU A 188 -3.91 -1.39 13.68
N LEU A 189 -4.54 -1.97 12.66
CA LEU A 189 -4.69 -3.43 12.52
C LEU A 189 -3.32 -4.13 12.47
N GLY A 190 -2.35 -3.59 11.75
CA GLY A 190 -0.98 -4.13 11.70
C GLY A 190 -0.29 -4.12 13.06
N ILE A 191 -0.49 -3.08 13.88
CA ILE A 191 0.02 -3.01 15.26
C ILE A 191 -0.59 -4.14 16.10
N GLU A 192 -1.89 -4.39 16.00
CA GLU A 192 -2.55 -5.45 16.75
C GLU A 192 -2.11 -6.84 16.29
N CYS A 193 -1.96 -7.07 14.99
CA CYS A 193 -1.38 -8.30 14.47
C CYS A 193 -0.01 -8.59 15.12
N ASN A 194 0.86 -7.59 15.19
CA ASN A 194 2.18 -7.75 15.83
C ASN A 194 2.08 -8.08 17.32
N LYS A 195 1.17 -7.42 18.07
CA LYS A 195 0.94 -7.71 19.49
C LYS A 195 0.40 -9.12 19.69
N PHE A 196 -0.55 -9.55 18.87
CA PHE A 196 -1.12 -10.89 18.93
C PHE A 196 -0.06 -11.98 18.70
N MET A 197 0.75 -11.81 17.66
CA MET A 197 1.85 -12.73 17.37
C MET A 197 2.87 -12.83 18.52
N LYS A 198 3.17 -11.71 19.19
CA LYS A 198 4.06 -11.71 20.36
C LYS A 198 3.46 -12.44 21.58
N LYS A 199 2.12 -12.40 21.74
CA LYS A 199 1.44 -13.13 22.82
C LYS A 199 1.49 -14.65 22.63
N ILE A 200 1.28 -15.13 21.39
CA ILE A 200 1.40 -16.56 21.07
C ILE A 200 2.80 -17.05 21.43
N LYS A 201 3.85 -16.38 21.00
CA LYS A 201 5.23 -16.74 21.28
C LYS A 201 5.57 -16.82 22.79
N LYS A 202 4.83 -16.10 23.65
CA LYS A 202 5.02 -16.19 25.12
C LYS A 202 4.32 -17.40 25.74
N LYS A 203 3.31 -17.96 25.09
CA LYS A 203 2.62 -19.17 25.57
C LYS A 203 3.36 -20.46 25.23
N ASP A 204 4.17 -20.45 24.16
CA ASP A 204 4.92 -21.60 23.66
C ASP A 204 6.31 -21.75 24.31
N LYS A 205 6.62 -20.90 25.31
CA LYS A 205 7.81 -20.96 26.15
C LYS A 205 7.48 -21.35 27.59
#